data_4f765a91b002071c044e89addbe96dbf
#
_entry.id   4f765a91b002071c044e89addbe96dbf
#
_cell.length_a   1.000
_cell.length_b   1.000
_cell.length_c   1.000
_cell.angle_alpha   90.00
_cell.angle_beta   90.00
_cell.angle_gamma   90.00
#
_symmetry.space_group_name_H-M   'P 1'
#
loop_
_entity.id
_entity.type
_entity.pdbx_description
1 polymer ?
#
loop_
_entity_poly.entity_id
_entity_poly.type
_entity_poly.pdbx_seq_one_letter_code
_entity_poly.pdbx_strand_id
1 'polypeptide(L)'
;MTYKEVLQAAQGQMGPCRACPVCNGRACGGTIPGPGAKGSGTVAVRNFDAWRNVRLNMDTIHENFEPDTSLTLFGRSFKYPFFAGPVGAMTLHYGDKYNDLDYNNILVPACAAAGIAAFTGDGTNHKVMEGAAAAITACGGAGIPTVKPWDNATVARKIALARSSGCFAMAMDIDAAGLPFLQHLDPPAGSKTVEQLKEIALAAGVPFILKGIMTVKGAEKAIEAGAAGIVVSNHGGRVLDDCPATQEVLADIVAAVDGRAKILVDVGIRTGSDVFKALALGADAVLIARPFVTAVYGAGADGVAAYTAQLGNELADTMRLCGAPTLDAITRDMVRVIK
;
A
#
# COMPACT_ATOMS: atom_id res chain seq x y z
N MET A 1 7.74 -9.19 21.63
CA MET A 1 7.22 -7.81 21.63
C MET A 1 5.86 -7.81 20.92
N THR A 2 4.86 -7.19 21.50
CA THR A 2 3.53 -7.00 20.89
C THR A 2 3.51 -5.71 20.07
N TYR A 3 2.63 -5.60 19.07
CA TYR A 3 2.50 -4.34 18.31
C TYR A 3 2.03 -3.16 19.19
N LYS A 4 1.30 -3.43 20.28
CA LYS A 4 0.93 -2.40 21.27
C LYS A 4 2.17 -1.78 21.94
N GLU A 5 3.15 -2.58 22.31
CA GLU A 5 4.42 -2.09 22.86
C GLU A 5 5.22 -1.30 21.82
N VAL A 6 5.20 -1.74 20.54
CA VAL A 6 5.80 -1.02 19.41
C VAL A 6 5.17 0.37 19.24
N LEU A 7 3.84 0.46 19.29
CA LEU A 7 3.13 1.74 19.21
C LEU A 7 3.53 2.68 20.36
N GLN A 8 3.63 2.15 21.58
CA GLN A 8 4.08 2.95 22.74
C GLN A 8 5.51 3.45 22.56
N ALA A 9 6.41 2.61 22.07
CA ALA A 9 7.79 2.99 21.81
C ALA A 9 7.93 4.04 20.68
N ALA A 10 7.02 4.08 19.70
CA ALA A 10 7.01 5.06 18.63
C ALA A 10 6.51 6.46 19.07
N GLN A 11 5.79 6.54 20.19
CA GLN A 11 5.23 7.80 20.66
C GLN A 11 6.35 8.83 20.97
N GLY A 12 6.14 10.06 20.50
CA GLY A 12 7.11 11.14 20.66
C GLY A 12 8.32 11.08 19.73
N GLN A 13 8.45 10.03 18.88
CA GLN A 13 9.60 9.86 17.99
C GLN A 13 9.31 10.16 16.52
N MET A 14 8.07 10.51 16.16
CA MET A 14 7.60 10.56 14.78
C MET A 14 7.18 11.98 14.35
N GLY A 15 7.86 13.03 14.79
CA GLY A 15 7.52 14.41 14.42
C GLY A 15 6.04 14.71 14.66
N PRO A 16 5.26 15.12 13.63
CA PRO A 16 3.86 15.45 13.81
C PRO A 16 2.94 14.20 13.97
N CYS A 17 3.43 12.99 13.75
CA CYS A 17 2.67 11.77 13.95
C CYS A 17 2.65 11.38 15.44
N ARG A 18 1.47 11.15 15.98
CA ARG A 18 1.28 10.82 17.40
C ARG A 18 1.38 9.32 17.73
N ALA A 19 1.68 8.48 16.73
CA ALA A 19 1.64 7.01 16.88
C ALA A 19 0.38 6.54 17.66
N CYS A 20 -0.79 6.94 17.15
CA CYS A 20 -2.07 6.70 17.83
C CYS A 20 -2.33 5.20 18.01
N PRO A 21 -2.99 4.77 19.10
CA PRO A 21 -3.41 3.38 19.29
C PRO A 21 -4.22 2.83 18.12
N VAL A 22 -5.02 3.70 17.49
CA VAL A 22 -5.71 3.42 16.23
C VAL A 22 -5.40 4.54 15.25
N CYS A 23 -4.68 4.21 14.17
CA CYS A 23 -4.32 5.16 13.11
C CYS A 23 -5.53 5.44 12.19
N ASN A 24 -6.48 6.27 12.67
CA ASN A 24 -7.76 6.56 12.00
C ASN A 24 -7.79 7.91 11.26
N GLY A 25 -6.70 8.66 11.23
CA GLY A 25 -6.61 9.96 10.56
C GLY A 25 -7.11 11.16 11.38
N ARG A 26 -7.85 10.95 12.49
CA ARG A 26 -8.47 12.05 13.25
C ARG A 26 -7.45 12.97 13.94
N ALA A 27 -6.37 12.40 14.47
CA ALA A 27 -5.38 13.17 15.21
C ALA A 27 -4.43 13.99 14.31
N CYS A 28 -4.26 13.60 13.06
CA CYS A 28 -3.36 14.26 12.11
C CYS A 28 -4.10 15.10 11.06
N GLY A 29 -5.42 14.95 10.90
CA GLY A 29 -6.29 15.78 10.05
C GLY A 29 -5.61 16.26 8.77
N GLY A 30 -5.63 17.57 8.51
CA GLY A 30 -5.02 18.25 7.37
C GLY A 30 -3.51 18.51 7.50
N THR A 31 -2.76 17.75 8.34
CA THR A 31 -1.31 17.99 8.54
C THR A 31 -0.50 17.51 7.33
N ILE A 32 -0.21 18.42 6.40
CA ILE A 32 0.71 18.24 5.27
C ILE A 32 1.64 19.46 5.22
N PRO A 33 2.98 19.29 5.27
CA PRO A 33 3.74 18.05 5.43
C PRO A 33 3.43 17.33 6.74
N GLY A 34 3.46 15.98 6.70
CA GLY A 34 3.12 15.13 7.84
C GLY A 34 2.27 13.94 7.41
N PRO A 35 1.71 13.18 8.38
CA PRO A 35 0.95 11.96 8.10
C PRO A 35 -0.51 12.19 7.69
N GLY A 36 -0.97 13.45 7.62
CA GLY A 36 -2.35 13.82 7.37
C GLY A 36 -2.78 13.75 5.90
N ALA A 37 -3.92 14.35 5.61
CA ALA A 37 -4.52 14.45 4.29
C ALA A 37 -4.66 15.92 3.85
N LYS A 38 -4.94 16.16 2.57
CA LYS A 38 -5.10 17.48 1.96
C LYS A 38 -6.42 18.12 2.40
N GLY A 39 -6.47 19.46 2.37
CA GLY A 39 -7.69 20.22 2.63
C GLY A 39 -8.25 19.99 4.03
N SER A 40 -9.49 19.56 4.13
CA SER A 40 -10.18 19.29 5.40
C SER A 40 -9.58 18.11 6.20
N GLY A 41 -8.81 17.24 5.54
CA GLY A 41 -8.28 16.00 6.14
C GLY A 41 -9.32 14.89 6.30
N THR A 42 -10.57 15.13 5.94
CA THR A 42 -11.69 14.20 6.17
C THR A 42 -11.59 12.91 5.37
N VAL A 43 -10.93 12.93 4.20
CA VAL A 43 -10.73 11.73 3.38
C VAL A 43 -9.92 10.65 4.11
N ALA A 44 -8.92 11.03 4.91
CA ALA A 44 -8.17 10.06 5.72
C ALA A 44 -9.07 9.35 6.74
N VAL A 45 -10.00 10.07 7.33
CA VAL A 45 -10.99 9.55 8.29
C VAL A 45 -12.02 8.68 7.56
N ARG A 46 -12.58 9.17 6.43
CA ARG A 46 -13.53 8.43 5.60
C ARG A 46 -12.96 7.07 5.16
N ASN A 47 -11.71 7.03 4.70
CA ASN A 47 -11.04 5.78 4.33
C ASN A 47 -11.01 4.77 5.48
N PHE A 48 -10.80 5.22 6.70
CA PHE A 48 -10.81 4.34 7.87
C PHE A 48 -12.24 3.90 8.22
N ASP A 49 -13.17 4.84 8.27
CA ASP A 49 -14.56 4.57 8.70
C ASP A 49 -15.31 3.70 7.68
N ALA A 50 -15.04 3.83 6.37
CA ALA A 50 -15.67 3.02 5.34
C ALA A 50 -15.42 1.51 5.54
N TRP A 51 -14.22 1.10 5.97
CA TRP A 51 -13.95 -0.30 6.30
C TRP A 51 -14.72 -0.77 7.53
N ARG A 52 -15.16 0.13 8.39
CA ARG A 52 -16.04 -0.20 9.55
C ARG A 52 -17.48 -0.44 9.11
N ASN A 53 -17.90 0.02 7.92
CA ASN A 53 -19.19 -0.27 7.33
C ASN A 53 -19.23 -1.66 6.65
N VAL A 54 -18.13 -2.32 6.47
CA VAL A 54 -18.07 -3.73 6.05
C VAL A 54 -18.07 -4.61 7.29
N ARG A 55 -19.08 -5.46 7.42
CA ARG A 55 -19.24 -6.42 8.54
C ARG A 55 -18.92 -7.82 8.06
N LEU A 56 -18.35 -8.63 8.94
CA LEU A 56 -18.10 -10.04 8.70
C LEU A 56 -19.37 -10.85 8.93
N ASN A 57 -19.65 -11.79 8.04
CA ASN A 57 -20.68 -12.80 8.23
C ASN A 57 -19.98 -14.04 8.81
N MET A 58 -20.15 -14.25 10.11
CA MET A 58 -19.58 -15.40 10.80
C MET A 58 -20.35 -16.67 10.41
N ASP A 59 -19.60 -17.72 10.04
CA ASP A 59 -20.10 -19.08 9.84
C ASP A 59 -19.08 -20.06 10.44
N THR A 60 -19.52 -20.83 11.42
CA THR A 60 -18.68 -21.80 12.14
C THR A 60 -19.18 -23.23 11.98
N ILE A 61 -20.11 -23.47 11.04
CA ILE A 61 -20.62 -24.80 10.76
C ILE A 61 -19.85 -25.40 9.56
N HIS A 62 -18.62 -25.81 9.82
CA HIS A 62 -17.71 -26.42 8.85
C HIS A 62 -16.71 -27.33 9.59
N GLU A 63 -15.97 -28.14 8.84
CA GLU A 63 -14.86 -28.93 9.38
C GLU A 63 -13.74 -28.01 9.89
N ASN A 64 -13.01 -28.45 10.93
CA ASN A 64 -11.84 -27.73 11.39
C ASN A 64 -10.73 -27.75 10.34
N PHE A 65 -10.09 -26.62 10.12
CA PHE A 65 -8.96 -26.46 9.21
C PHE A 65 -7.92 -25.46 9.79
N GLU A 66 -6.69 -25.56 9.31
CA GLU A 66 -5.69 -24.50 9.49
C GLU A 66 -5.70 -23.61 8.24
N PRO A 67 -5.95 -22.30 8.38
CA PRO A 67 -6.04 -21.40 7.23
C PRO A 67 -4.71 -21.27 6.48
N ASP A 68 -4.74 -21.42 5.17
CA ASP A 68 -3.63 -21.07 4.30
C ASP A 68 -3.79 -19.61 3.84
N THR A 69 -2.94 -18.74 4.38
CA THR A 69 -2.90 -17.31 4.07
C THR A 69 -1.92 -16.97 2.94
N SER A 70 -1.32 -17.97 2.30
CA SER A 70 -0.30 -17.77 1.27
C SER A 70 -0.89 -17.18 -0.01
N LEU A 71 -0.13 -16.30 -0.64
CA LEU A 71 -0.47 -15.64 -1.89
C LEU A 71 0.65 -15.82 -2.91
N THR A 72 0.30 -16.15 -4.16
CA THR A 72 1.23 -15.99 -5.29
C THR A 72 0.83 -14.76 -6.10
N LEU A 73 1.74 -13.79 -6.21
CA LEU A 73 1.53 -12.53 -6.94
C LEU A 73 2.73 -12.25 -7.85
N PHE A 74 2.48 -12.02 -9.15
CA PHE A 74 3.53 -11.76 -10.15
C PHE A 74 4.66 -12.80 -10.15
N GLY A 75 4.30 -14.09 -10.01
CA GLY A 75 5.24 -15.21 -10.02
C GLY A 75 6.05 -15.39 -8.73
N ARG A 76 5.77 -14.64 -7.67
CA ARG A 76 6.43 -14.77 -6.38
C ARG A 76 5.43 -15.15 -5.29
N SER A 77 5.84 -16.08 -4.41
CA SER A 77 5.00 -16.51 -3.28
C SER A 77 5.29 -15.68 -2.02
N PHE A 78 4.24 -15.37 -1.29
CA PHE A 78 4.24 -14.61 -0.04
C PHE A 78 3.46 -15.37 1.03
N LYS A 79 3.80 -15.14 2.28
CA LYS A 79 3.12 -15.74 3.42
C LYS A 79 1.71 -15.16 3.64
N TYR A 80 1.52 -13.89 3.25
CA TYR A 80 0.30 -13.14 3.50
C TYR A 80 -0.10 -12.27 2.30
N PRO A 81 -1.40 -11.96 2.10
CA PRO A 81 -1.90 -11.12 1.03
C PRO A 81 -1.83 -9.61 1.34
N PHE A 82 -0.81 -9.18 2.08
CA PHE A 82 -0.62 -7.77 2.40
C PHE A 82 0.85 -7.37 2.34
N PHE A 83 1.10 -6.11 1.99
CA PHE A 83 2.42 -5.56 1.76
C PHE A 83 2.58 -4.19 2.43
N ALA A 84 3.82 -3.81 2.77
CA ALA A 84 4.09 -2.45 3.18
C ALA A 84 3.90 -1.50 2.00
N GLY A 85 3.07 -0.46 2.16
CA GLY A 85 2.79 0.54 1.13
C GLY A 85 3.92 1.58 1.00
N PRO A 86 4.05 2.24 -0.17
CA PRO A 86 5.13 3.16 -0.44
C PRO A 86 5.03 4.43 0.44
N VAL A 87 6.15 4.77 1.06
CA VAL A 87 6.32 6.03 1.81
C VAL A 87 7.68 6.62 1.44
N GLY A 88 7.71 7.91 1.18
CA GLY A 88 8.92 8.67 0.93
C GLY A 88 8.92 10.01 1.67
N ALA A 89 10.04 10.72 1.61
CA ALA A 89 10.27 11.97 2.33
C ALA A 89 10.10 11.82 3.85
N MET A 90 10.78 10.83 4.42
CA MET A 90 10.65 10.42 5.82
C MET A 90 10.91 11.58 6.77
N THR A 91 12.02 12.29 6.60
CA THR A 91 12.38 13.45 7.45
C THR A 91 11.30 14.53 7.37
N LEU A 92 10.76 14.83 6.18
CA LEU A 92 9.73 15.83 6.00
C LEU A 92 8.41 15.47 6.72
N HIS A 93 8.04 14.20 6.74
CA HIS A 93 6.73 13.76 7.22
C HIS A 93 6.72 13.19 8.63
N TYR A 94 7.86 12.65 9.11
CA TYR A 94 7.94 11.90 10.37
C TYR A 94 9.09 12.32 11.28
N GLY A 95 9.84 13.41 10.94
CA GLY A 95 10.95 13.92 11.73
C GLY A 95 12.28 13.20 11.47
N ASP A 96 13.32 13.60 12.18
CA ASP A 96 14.73 13.37 11.84
C ASP A 96 15.30 12.03 12.33
N LYS A 97 14.49 11.17 12.98
CA LYS A 97 14.98 9.88 13.48
C LYS A 97 15.49 8.97 12.37
N TYR A 98 14.78 8.93 11.23
CA TYR A 98 15.15 8.17 10.04
C TYR A 98 14.99 9.02 8.79
N ASN A 99 15.99 9.01 7.93
CA ASN A 99 15.86 9.43 6.55
C ASN A 99 15.32 8.28 5.68
N ASP A 100 15.09 8.52 4.40
CA ASP A 100 14.53 7.51 3.48
C ASP A 100 15.44 6.30 3.29
N LEU A 101 16.77 6.49 3.33
CA LEU A 101 17.73 5.40 3.21
C LEU A 101 17.67 4.49 4.44
N ASP A 102 17.73 5.07 5.65
CA ASP A 102 17.66 4.32 6.91
C ASP A 102 16.34 3.56 7.02
N TYR A 103 15.23 4.23 6.65
CA TYR A 103 13.91 3.61 6.64
C TYR A 103 13.82 2.39 5.72
N ASN A 104 14.28 2.51 4.46
CA ASN A 104 14.24 1.42 3.50
C ASN A 104 15.20 0.28 3.87
N ASN A 105 16.36 0.59 4.45
CA ASN A 105 17.33 -0.42 4.93
C ASN A 105 16.78 -1.24 6.11
N ILE A 106 15.77 -0.74 6.81
CA ILE A 106 15.06 -1.48 7.86
C ILE A 106 13.83 -2.19 7.25
N LEU A 107 12.98 -1.45 6.54
CA LEU A 107 11.68 -1.93 6.10
C LEU A 107 11.77 -3.09 5.11
N VAL A 108 12.61 -2.94 4.06
CA VAL A 108 12.67 -3.93 2.96
C VAL A 108 13.12 -5.29 3.45
N PRO A 109 14.28 -5.42 4.17
CA PRO A 109 14.71 -6.72 4.68
C PRO A 109 13.77 -7.28 5.75
N ALA A 110 13.17 -6.43 6.60
CA ALA A 110 12.23 -6.89 7.61
C ALA A 110 10.95 -7.45 7.00
N CYS A 111 10.41 -6.81 5.96
CA CYS A 111 9.26 -7.32 5.20
C CYS A 111 9.61 -8.65 4.52
N ALA A 112 10.77 -8.76 3.86
CA ALA A 112 11.22 -9.99 3.22
C ALA A 112 11.35 -11.13 4.23
N ALA A 113 11.97 -10.89 5.39
CA ALA A 113 12.10 -11.86 6.47
C ALA A 113 10.75 -12.28 7.06
N ALA A 114 9.75 -11.38 7.06
CA ALA A 114 8.39 -11.68 7.51
C ALA A 114 7.51 -12.37 6.44
N GLY A 115 8.06 -12.65 5.24
CA GLY A 115 7.37 -13.33 4.15
C GLY A 115 6.41 -12.43 3.35
N ILE A 116 6.60 -11.12 3.39
CA ILE A 116 5.88 -10.12 2.59
C ILE A 116 6.88 -9.25 1.81
N ALA A 117 6.39 -8.31 1.01
CA ALA A 117 7.23 -7.34 0.33
C ALA A 117 6.94 -5.91 0.79
N ALA A 118 7.89 -5.00 0.51
CA ALA A 118 7.70 -3.57 0.65
C ALA A 118 7.59 -2.91 -0.72
N PHE A 119 6.57 -2.06 -0.90
CA PHE A 119 6.60 -1.02 -1.91
C PHE A 119 7.42 0.14 -1.34
N THR A 120 8.43 0.57 -2.06
CA THR A 120 9.28 1.68 -1.63
C THR A 120 8.85 2.99 -2.25
N GLY A 121 9.06 4.10 -1.54
CA GLY A 121 8.69 5.42 -2.03
C GLY A 121 9.72 6.03 -2.99
N ASP A 122 9.31 7.13 -3.62
CA ASP A 122 10.13 8.00 -4.44
C ASP A 122 10.00 9.45 -3.93
N GLY A 123 10.98 10.27 -4.19
CA GLY A 123 11.04 11.66 -3.74
C GLY A 123 11.79 12.58 -4.70
N THR A 124 11.82 13.86 -4.35
CA THR A 124 12.56 14.90 -5.07
C THR A 124 14.06 14.70 -5.01
N ASN A 125 14.54 14.09 -3.92
CA ASN A 125 15.95 13.71 -3.77
C ASN A 125 16.19 12.35 -4.46
N HIS A 126 17.09 12.30 -5.43
CA HIS A 126 17.43 11.07 -6.15
C HIS A 126 17.93 9.95 -5.23
N LYS A 127 18.60 10.29 -4.13
CA LYS A 127 19.10 9.32 -3.14
C LYS A 127 18.01 8.47 -2.50
N VAL A 128 16.76 8.95 -2.47
CA VAL A 128 15.62 8.18 -1.95
C VAL A 128 15.45 6.88 -2.74
N MET A 129 15.42 6.99 -4.07
CA MET A 129 15.21 5.84 -4.93
C MET A 129 16.48 5.00 -5.11
N GLU A 130 17.66 5.60 -5.05
CA GLU A 130 18.95 4.88 -5.04
C GLU A 130 19.05 3.98 -3.80
N GLY A 131 18.72 4.51 -2.62
CA GLY A 131 18.69 3.74 -1.38
C GLY A 131 17.64 2.63 -1.39
N ALA A 132 16.45 2.92 -1.93
CA ALA A 132 15.40 1.92 -2.10
C ALA A 132 15.84 0.77 -3.02
N ALA A 133 16.43 1.09 -4.19
CA ALA A 133 16.94 0.10 -5.12
C ALA A 133 18.06 -0.76 -4.50
N ALA A 134 18.99 -0.14 -3.75
CA ALA A 134 20.06 -0.85 -3.05
C ALA A 134 19.50 -1.83 -2.00
N ALA A 135 18.52 -1.41 -1.20
CA ALA A 135 17.86 -2.27 -0.21
C ALA A 135 17.14 -3.45 -0.86
N ILE A 136 16.45 -3.23 -1.99
CA ILE A 136 15.79 -4.28 -2.77
C ILE A 136 16.81 -5.26 -3.34
N THR A 137 17.92 -4.77 -3.90
CA THR A 137 19.02 -5.61 -4.40
C THR A 137 19.58 -6.50 -3.30
N ALA A 138 19.86 -5.94 -2.12
CA ALA A 138 20.39 -6.67 -0.98
C ALA A 138 19.45 -7.79 -0.48
N CYS A 139 18.15 -7.68 -0.78
CA CYS A 139 17.13 -8.67 -0.44
C CYS A 139 16.74 -9.57 -1.64
N GLY A 140 17.59 -9.74 -2.64
CA GLY A 140 17.32 -10.60 -3.79
C GLY A 140 16.08 -10.18 -4.60
N GLY A 141 15.87 -8.88 -4.75
CA GLY A 141 14.73 -8.32 -5.49
C GLY A 141 13.39 -8.36 -4.73
N ALA A 142 13.40 -8.58 -3.41
CA ALA A 142 12.17 -8.71 -2.61
C ALA A 142 11.53 -7.36 -2.27
N GLY A 143 11.25 -6.55 -3.29
CA GLY A 143 10.57 -5.26 -3.13
C GLY A 143 9.98 -4.76 -4.44
N ILE A 144 9.12 -3.76 -4.35
CA ILE A 144 8.43 -3.13 -5.49
C ILE A 144 8.72 -1.63 -5.43
N PRO A 145 9.69 -1.13 -6.23
CA PRO A 145 9.96 0.30 -6.31
C PRO A 145 8.76 1.04 -6.92
N THR A 146 8.36 2.16 -6.31
CA THR A 146 7.25 2.98 -6.77
C THR A 146 7.79 4.31 -7.28
N VAL A 147 7.64 4.56 -8.58
CA VAL A 147 8.10 5.77 -9.27
C VAL A 147 6.99 6.80 -9.32
N LYS A 148 7.30 8.06 -9.07
CA LYS A 148 6.33 9.16 -9.29
C LYS A 148 6.23 9.55 -10.77
N PRO A 149 5.11 10.18 -11.17
CA PRO A 149 4.88 10.56 -12.57
C PRO A 149 5.67 11.84 -12.95
N TRP A 150 7.01 11.78 -12.86
CA TRP A 150 7.92 12.84 -13.30
C TRP A 150 7.81 13.11 -14.79
N ASP A 151 8.58 14.05 -15.32
CA ASP A 151 8.82 14.15 -16.76
C ASP A 151 9.38 12.84 -17.34
N ASN A 152 9.22 12.65 -18.66
CA ASN A 152 9.53 11.36 -19.28
C ASN A 152 11.02 10.97 -19.14
N ALA A 153 11.95 11.92 -19.17
CA ALA A 153 13.37 11.65 -19.05
C ALA A 153 13.72 11.18 -17.62
N THR A 154 13.14 11.83 -16.62
CA THR A 154 13.29 11.44 -15.21
C THR A 154 12.65 10.08 -14.92
N VAL A 155 11.44 9.82 -15.45
CA VAL A 155 10.80 8.50 -15.36
C VAL A 155 11.69 7.42 -15.96
N ALA A 156 12.25 7.63 -17.15
CA ALA A 156 13.13 6.65 -17.80
C ALA A 156 14.37 6.32 -16.97
N ARG A 157 15.04 7.34 -16.39
CA ARG A 157 16.18 7.12 -15.47
C ARG A 157 15.78 6.32 -14.22
N LYS A 158 14.65 6.65 -13.61
CA LYS A 158 14.16 5.97 -12.40
C LYS A 158 13.71 4.53 -12.68
N ILE A 159 13.11 4.27 -13.83
CA ILE A 159 12.79 2.91 -14.28
C ILE A 159 14.06 2.09 -14.47
N ALA A 160 15.09 2.64 -15.10
CA ALA A 160 16.37 1.95 -15.28
C ALA A 160 17.00 1.58 -13.92
N LEU A 161 16.98 2.51 -12.96
CA LEU A 161 17.44 2.27 -11.59
C LEU A 161 16.60 1.21 -10.88
N ALA A 162 15.27 1.29 -10.99
CA ALA A 162 14.37 0.28 -10.42
C ALA A 162 14.66 -1.12 -10.98
N ARG A 163 14.83 -1.24 -12.30
CA ARG A 163 15.19 -2.52 -12.94
C ARG A 163 16.51 -3.08 -12.44
N SER A 164 17.51 -2.24 -12.23
CA SER A 164 18.82 -2.70 -11.74
C SER A 164 18.77 -3.30 -10.34
N SER A 165 17.71 -3.04 -9.58
CA SER A 165 17.50 -3.66 -8.26
C SER A 165 17.10 -5.14 -8.31
N GLY A 166 16.76 -5.67 -9.49
CA GLY A 166 16.23 -7.03 -9.64
C GLY A 166 14.82 -7.22 -9.09
N CYS A 167 14.06 -6.14 -8.94
CA CYS A 167 12.67 -6.18 -8.44
C CYS A 167 11.78 -7.08 -9.29
N PHE A 168 10.85 -7.78 -8.67
CA PHE A 168 9.92 -8.70 -9.37
C PHE A 168 8.70 -8.00 -9.98
N ALA A 169 8.42 -6.77 -9.58
CA ALA A 169 7.40 -5.88 -10.12
C ALA A 169 7.79 -4.43 -9.84
N MET A 170 7.16 -3.48 -10.53
CA MET A 170 7.39 -2.04 -10.38
C MET A 170 6.05 -1.31 -10.34
N ALA A 171 5.96 -0.23 -9.58
CA ALA A 171 4.77 0.58 -9.49
C ALA A 171 5.01 2.04 -9.90
N MET A 172 3.91 2.71 -10.30
CA MET A 172 3.86 4.17 -10.40
C MET A 172 2.63 4.70 -9.65
N ASP A 173 2.85 5.63 -8.73
CA ASP A 173 1.76 6.35 -8.07
C ASP A 173 1.32 7.56 -8.92
N ILE A 174 0.47 7.30 -9.92
CA ILE A 174 0.04 8.29 -10.92
C ILE A 174 -0.70 9.48 -10.28
N ASP A 175 -1.38 9.25 -9.18
CA ASP A 175 -2.10 10.27 -8.40
C ASP A 175 -1.16 11.24 -7.67
N ALA A 176 0.13 10.90 -7.54
CA ALA A 176 1.12 11.81 -6.95
C ALA A 176 1.26 13.14 -7.73
N ALA A 177 0.79 13.21 -8.97
CA ALA A 177 0.62 14.47 -9.70
C ALA A 177 -0.19 15.51 -8.91
N GLY A 178 -1.08 15.08 -8.00
CA GLY A 178 -1.88 15.95 -7.14
C GLY A 178 -1.21 16.37 -5.82
N LEU A 179 0.01 15.89 -5.53
CA LEU A 179 0.71 16.28 -4.30
C LEU A 179 1.17 17.74 -4.37
N PRO A 180 0.83 18.58 -3.37
CA PRO A 180 1.06 20.02 -3.44
C PRO A 180 2.53 20.41 -3.72
N PHE A 181 3.48 19.71 -3.09
CA PHE A 181 4.91 20.01 -3.21
C PHE A 181 5.54 19.49 -4.51
N LEU A 182 4.83 18.66 -5.30
CA LEU A 182 5.33 18.14 -6.60
C LEU A 182 4.86 19.00 -7.78
N GLN A 183 3.77 19.76 -7.64
CA GLN A 183 3.19 20.55 -8.72
C GLN A 183 4.07 21.74 -9.14
N HIS A 184 4.94 22.21 -8.24
CA HIS A 184 5.76 23.41 -8.43
C HIS A 184 7.24 23.10 -8.72
N LEU A 185 7.59 21.84 -8.96
CA LEU A 185 8.94 21.44 -9.31
C LEU A 185 9.23 21.70 -10.79
N ASP A 186 10.50 21.86 -11.12
CA ASP A 186 11.00 21.93 -12.49
C ASP A 186 12.00 20.78 -12.73
N PRO A 187 11.67 19.77 -13.55
CA PRO A 187 10.38 19.56 -14.22
C PRO A 187 9.28 19.09 -13.25
N PRO A 188 8.00 19.46 -13.48
CA PRO A 188 6.91 19.09 -12.61
C PRO A 188 6.55 17.61 -12.75
N ALA A 189 6.08 17.00 -11.67
CA ALA A 189 5.32 15.75 -11.74
C ALA A 189 3.95 16.03 -12.37
N GLY A 190 3.47 15.15 -13.25
CA GLY A 190 2.24 15.40 -14.01
C GLY A 190 1.49 14.12 -14.37
N SER A 191 0.23 14.31 -14.76
CA SER A 191 -0.58 13.23 -15.32
C SER A 191 0.07 12.65 -16.58
N LYS A 192 -0.25 11.39 -16.90
CA LYS A 192 0.24 10.69 -18.09
C LYS A 192 -0.96 10.28 -18.97
N THR A 193 -0.74 10.28 -20.28
CA THR A 193 -1.70 9.69 -21.21
C THR A 193 -1.57 8.15 -21.21
N VAL A 194 -2.55 7.47 -21.80
CA VAL A 194 -2.49 6.00 -21.96
C VAL A 194 -1.26 5.58 -22.76
N GLU A 195 -0.93 6.33 -23.82
CA GLU A 195 0.23 6.06 -24.68
C GLU A 195 1.55 6.19 -23.90
N GLN A 196 1.69 7.26 -23.11
CA GLN A 196 2.86 7.44 -22.23
C GLN A 196 2.97 6.31 -21.19
N LEU A 197 1.84 5.88 -20.63
CA LEU A 197 1.82 4.78 -19.68
C LEU A 197 2.15 3.44 -20.35
N LYS A 198 1.76 3.21 -21.62
CA LYS A 198 2.19 2.03 -22.42
C LYS A 198 3.71 1.99 -22.58
N GLU A 199 4.32 3.10 -22.94
CA GLU A 199 5.78 3.20 -23.09
C GLU A 199 6.48 2.90 -21.75
N ILE A 200 5.95 3.43 -20.64
CA ILE A 200 6.47 3.23 -19.29
C ILE A 200 6.33 1.76 -18.88
N ALA A 201 5.17 1.15 -19.09
CA ALA A 201 4.92 -0.26 -18.77
C ALA A 201 5.85 -1.19 -19.57
N LEU A 202 6.06 -0.93 -20.85
CA LEU A 202 7.03 -1.66 -21.67
C LEU A 202 8.48 -1.48 -21.17
N ALA A 203 8.86 -0.25 -20.82
CA ALA A 203 10.20 0.06 -20.33
C ALA A 203 10.48 -0.57 -18.97
N ALA A 204 9.45 -0.80 -18.15
CA ALA A 204 9.59 -1.45 -16.85
C ALA A 204 10.20 -2.86 -16.98
N GLY A 205 9.83 -3.63 -18.00
CA GLY A 205 10.37 -4.97 -18.28
C GLY A 205 10.05 -6.01 -17.21
N VAL A 206 9.19 -5.66 -16.24
CA VAL A 206 8.61 -6.50 -15.18
C VAL A 206 7.12 -6.13 -15.05
N PRO A 207 6.30 -6.92 -14.37
CA PRO A 207 4.91 -6.56 -14.11
C PRO A 207 4.79 -5.12 -13.57
N PHE A 208 4.02 -4.28 -14.29
CA PHE A 208 3.85 -2.87 -13.99
C PHE A 208 2.52 -2.61 -13.30
N ILE A 209 2.54 -1.87 -12.20
CA ILE A 209 1.38 -1.61 -11.34
C ILE A 209 1.08 -0.11 -11.36
N LEU A 210 -0.16 0.28 -11.67
CA LEU A 210 -0.61 1.67 -11.55
C LEU A 210 -1.35 1.89 -10.23
N LYS A 211 -0.81 2.75 -9.37
CA LYS A 211 -1.41 3.15 -8.10
C LYS A 211 -2.09 4.51 -8.23
N GLY A 212 -3.23 4.69 -7.55
CA GLY A 212 -4.01 5.92 -7.58
C GLY A 212 -5.27 5.82 -8.45
N ILE A 213 -5.80 4.62 -8.60
CA ILE A 213 -6.97 4.34 -9.42
C ILE A 213 -8.21 4.35 -8.54
N MET A 214 -9.16 5.27 -8.84
CA MET A 214 -10.38 5.47 -8.04
C MET A 214 -11.67 5.39 -8.86
N THR A 215 -11.58 5.06 -10.14
CA THR A 215 -12.75 4.97 -11.02
C THR A 215 -12.65 3.78 -11.96
N VAL A 216 -13.80 3.24 -12.39
CA VAL A 216 -13.88 2.22 -13.44
C VAL A 216 -13.16 2.68 -14.72
N LYS A 217 -13.41 3.91 -15.16
CA LYS A 217 -12.75 4.49 -16.34
C LYS A 217 -11.22 4.57 -16.18
N GLY A 218 -10.74 4.85 -14.96
CA GLY A 218 -9.29 4.84 -14.64
C GLY A 218 -8.70 3.44 -14.71
N ALA A 219 -9.43 2.43 -14.22
CA ALA A 219 -9.02 1.04 -14.28
C ALA A 219 -8.94 0.53 -15.72
N GLU A 220 -9.94 0.85 -16.56
CA GLU A 220 -9.93 0.50 -17.98
C GLU A 220 -8.72 1.11 -18.71
N LYS A 221 -8.42 2.39 -18.47
CA LYS A 221 -7.24 3.05 -19.04
C LYS A 221 -5.92 2.41 -18.55
N ALA A 222 -5.87 2.00 -17.28
CA ALA A 222 -4.69 1.33 -16.74
C ALA A 222 -4.44 -0.03 -17.43
N ILE A 223 -5.50 -0.81 -17.65
CA ILE A 223 -5.44 -2.08 -18.38
C ILE A 223 -5.04 -1.83 -19.84
N GLU A 224 -5.65 -0.85 -20.49
CA GLU A 224 -5.30 -0.44 -21.85
C GLU A 224 -3.83 -0.03 -21.96
N ALA A 225 -3.26 0.60 -20.93
CA ALA A 225 -1.85 0.94 -20.85
C ALA A 225 -0.92 -0.25 -20.58
N GLY A 226 -1.45 -1.47 -20.42
CA GLY A 226 -0.65 -2.67 -20.17
C GLY A 226 -0.27 -2.87 -18.71
N ALA A 227 -0.98 -2.25 -17.76
CA ALA A 227 -0.75 -2.51 -16.35
C ALA A 227 -1.10 -3.96 -15.99
N ALA A 228 -0.14 -4.69 -15.40
CA ALA A 228 -0.36 -6.03 -14.86
C ALA A 228 -1.16 -6.01 -13.54
N GLY A 229 -1.19 -4.85 -12.89
CA GLY A 229 -1.97 -4.63 -11.68
C GLY A 229 -2.33 -3.17 -11.47
N ILE A 230 -3.33 -2.94 -10.64
CA ILE A 230 -3.73 -1.62 -10.18
C ILE A 230 -3.77 -1.58 -8.65
N VAL A 231 -3.55 -0.40 -8.07
CA VAL A 231 -3.87 -0.16 -6.67
C VAL A 231 -5.03 0.83 -6.60
N VAL A 232 -6.18 0.37 -6.09
CA VAL A 232 -7.30 1.24 -5.74
C VAL A 232 -6.88 2.09 -4.55
N SER A 233 -6.65 3.38 -4.82
CA SER A 233 -5.99 4.29 -3.88
C SER A 233 -6.37 5.74 -4.15
N ASN A 234 -6.64 6.49 -3.09
CA ASN A 234 -6.72 7.95 -3.09
C ASN A 234 -5.54 8.59 -2.34
N HIS A 235 -4.41 7.87 -2.25
CA HIS A 235 -3.18 8.31 -1.56
C HIS A 235 -3.41 8.68 -0.08
N GLY A 236 -4.42 8.09 0.56
CA GLY A 236 -4.80 8.43 1.94
C GLY A 236 -5.39 9.83 2.10
N GLY A 237 -5.99 10.38 1.05
CA GLY A 237 -6.52 11.74 1.00
C GLY A 237 -5.47 12.83 0.78
N ARG A 238 -4.24 12.47 0.41
CA ARG A 238 -3.12 13.42 0.30
C ARG A 238 -3.11 14.21 -1.02
N VAL A 239 -3.79 13.73 -2.04
CA VAL A 239 -3.75 14.27 -3.42
C VAL A 239 -4.97 15.10 -3.76
N LEU A 240 -6.14 14.70 -3.29
CA LEU A 240 -7.41 15.39 -3.53
C LEU A 240 -8.31 15.24 -2.30
N ASP A 241 -8.93 16.36 -1.87
CA ASP A 241 -9.97 16.33 -0.84
C ASP A 241 -11.32 15.87 -1.42
N ASP A 242 -12.28 15.56 -0.57
CA ASP A 242 -13.64 15.12 -0.94
C ASP A 242 -13.71 13.85 -1.83
N CYS A 243 -12.64 13.09 -1.94
CA CYS A 243 -12.66 11.78 -2.60
C CYS A 243 -13.52 10.77 -1.85
N PRO A 244 -14.17 9.82 -2.57
CA PRO A 244 -14.72 8.63 -1.94
C PRO A 244 -13.61 7.83 -1.26
N ALA A 245 -13.99 6.99 -0.29
CA ALA A 245 -13.08 5.99 0.27
C ALA A 245 -12.79 4.89 -0.75
N THR A 246 -11.62 4.25 -0.64
CA THR A 246 -11.26 3.15 -1.54
C THR A 246 -12.21 1.97 -1.43
N GLN A 247 -12.72 1.70 -0.23
CA GLN A 247 -13.74 0.67 0.02
C GLN A 247 -15.04 0.93 -0.78
N GLU A 248 -15.44 2.21 -0.92
CA GLU A 248 -16.70 2.60 -1.58
C GLU A 248 -16.68 2.35 -3.10
N VAL A 249 -15.51 2.32 -3.73
CA VAL A 249 -15.34 2.15 -5.18
C VAL A 249 -14.77 0.78 -5.58
N LEU A 250 -14.27 0.00 -4.61
CA LEU A 250 -13.53 -1.22 -4.89
C LEU A 250 -14.36 -2.25 -5.68
N ALA A 251 -15.59 -2.52 -5.24
CA ALA A 251 -16.42 -3.55 -5.87
C ALA A 251 -16.76 -3.25 -7.35
N ASP A 252 -17.04 -1.98 -7.66
CA ASP A 252 -17.32 -1.55 -9.04
C ASP A 252 -16.07 -1.68 -9.93
N ILE A 253 -14.91 -1.34 -9.39
CA ILE A 253 -13.62 -1.49 -10.10
C ILE A 253 -13.31 -2.98 -10.32
N VAL A 254 -13.51 -3.83 -9.30
CA VAL A 254 -13.31 -5.29 -9.41
C VAL A 254 -14.19 -5.87 -10.51
N ALA A 255 -15.48 -5.53 -10.53
CA ALA A 255 -16.41 -5.98 -11.55
C ALA A 255 -15.98 -5.54 -12.96
N ALA A 256 -15.50 -4.32 -13.11
CA ALA A 256 -15.05 -3.80 -14.40
C ALA A 256 -13.72 -4.42 -14.85
N VAL A 257 -12.78 -4.66 -13.95
CA VAL A 257 -11.47 -5.27 -14.27
C VAL A 257 -11.62 -6.74 -14.69
N ASP A 258 -12.54 -7.45 -14.08
CA ASP A 258 -12.92 -8.83 -14.47
C ASP A 258 -11.70 -9.76 -14.70
N GLY A 259 -10.78 -9.79 -13.75
CA GLY A 259 -9.59 -10.64 -13.78
C GLY A 259 -8.50 -10.24 -14.79
N ARG A 260 -8.69 -9.18 -15.58
CA ARG A 260 -7.72 -8.72 -16.60
C ARG A 260 -6.43 -8.14 -16.01
N ALA A 261 -6.43 -7.75 -14.75
CA ALA A 261 -5.27 -7.26 -14.01
C ALA A 261 -5.41 -7.61 -12.53
N LYS A 262 -4.32 -7.66 -11.78
CA LYS A 262 -4.35 -7.82 -10.35
C LYS A 262 -4.83 -6.54 -9.65
N ILE A 263 -5.69 -6.69 -8.65
CA ILE A 263 -6.28 -5.57 -7.91
C ILE A 263 -5.74 -5.57 -6.48
N LEU A 264 -4.97 -4.54 -6.16
CA LEU A 264 -4.60 -4.23 -4.80
C LEU A 264 -5.44 -3.04 -4.31
N VAL A 265 -5.61 -2.93 -3.01
CA VAL A 265 -6.28 -1.76 -2.40
C VAL A 265 -5.47 -1.26 -1.22
N ASP A 266 -5.44 0.04 -1.02
CA ASP A 266 -4.80 0.62 0.16
C ASP A 266 -5.75 1.55 0.94
N VAL A 267 -5.21 2.17 1.94
CA VAL A 267 -5.76 3.12 2.89
C VAL A 267 -6.95 2.62 3.74
N GLY A 268 -6.96 3.04 4.99
CA GLY A 268 -8.01 2.66 5.96
C GLY A 268 -7.83 1.28 6.59
N ILE A 269 -7.08 0.37 6.01
CA ILE A 269 -6.81 -1.00 6.48
C ILE A 269 -5.83 -0.97 7.65
N ARG A 270 -6.17 -1.66 8.75
CA ARG A 270 -5.38 -1.65 9.99
C ARG A 270 -5.24 -3.01 10.66
N THR A 271 -6.15 -3.92 10.38
CA THR A 271 -6.29 -5.23 11.03
C THR A 271 -6.33 -6.34 9.99
N GLY A 272 -6.06 -7.59 10.41
CA GLY A 272 -6.25 -8.77 9.57
C GLY A 272 -7.69 -8.96 9.12
N SER A 273 -8.67 -8.56 9.95
CA SER A 273 -10.07 -8.54 9.55
C SER A 273 -10.35 -7.53 8.43
N ASP A 274 -9.65 -6.38 8.39
CA ASP A 274 -9.79 -5.44 7.28
C ASP A 274 -9.16 -6.01 5.99
N VAL A 275 -8.07 -6.78 6.11
CA VAL A 275 -7.49 -7.54 4.99
C VAL A 275 -8.52 -8.51 4.43
N PHE A 276 -9.12 -9.34 5.28
CA PHE A 276 -10.18 -10.28 4.89
C PHE A 276 -11.33 -9.57 4.15
N LYS A 277 -11.82 -8.44 4.67
CA LYS A 277 -12.88 -7.66 4.02
C LYS A 277 -12.49 -7.18 2.62
N ALA A 278 -11.24 -6.75 2.44
CA ALA A 278 -10.74 -6.31 1.15
C ALA A 278 -10.72 -7.47 0.14
N LEU A 279 -10.25 -8.64 0.55
CA LEU A 279 -10.26 -9.86 -0.27
C LEU A 279 -11.69 -10.28 -0.61
N ALA A 280 -12.59 -10.29 0.36
CA ALA A 280 -14.01 -10.61 0.14
C ALA A 280 -14.71 -9.61 -0.80
N LEU A 281 -14.23 -8.37 -0.90
CA LEU A 281 -14.70 -7.39 -1.88
C LEU A 281 -14.00 -7.52 -3.25
N GLY A 282 -13.11 -8.49 -3.42
CA GLY A 282 -12.49 -8.87 -4.68
C GLY A 282 -11.08 -8.30 -4.92
N ALA A 283 -10.41 -7.74 -3.91
CA ALA A 283 -9.00 -7.42 -4.03
C ALA A 283 -8.14 -8.71 -3.96
N ASP A 284 -7.05 -8.76 -4.74
CA ASP A 284 -6.05 -9.84 -4.63
C ASP A 284 -5.11 -9.64 -3.42
N ALA A 285 -4.83 -8.40 -3.05
CA ALA A 285 -3.95 -8.06 -1.93
C ALA A 285 -4.22 -6.63 -1.42
N VAL A 286 -3.57 -6.28 -0.30
CA VAL A 286 -3.69 -4.93 0.26
C VAL A 286 -2.33 -4.28 0.52
N LEU A 287 -2.28 -2.94 0.51
CA LEU A 287 -1.12 -2.16 0.95
C LEU A 287 -1.43 -1.42 2.25
N ILE A 288 -0.48 -1.43 3.16
CA ILE A 288 -0.56 -0.75 4.45
C ILE A 288 0.68 0.11 4.64
N ALA A 289 0.55 1.45 4.64
CA ALA A 289 1.69 2.36 4.70
C ALA A 289 1.98 2.84 6.13
N ARG A 290 1.18 3.77 6.66
CA ARG A 290 1.43 4.46 7.94
C ARG A 290 1.69 3.55 9.15
N PRO A 291 0.97 2.43 9.36
CA PRO A 291 1.27 1.50 10.43
C PRO A 291 2.65 0.85 10.34
N PHE A 292 3.15 0.54 9.12
CA PHE A 292 4.52 0.05 8.95
C PHE A 292 5.56 1.12 9.24
N VAL A 293 5.30 2.41 8.92
CA VAL A 293 6.17 3.51 9.39
C VAL A 293 6.25 3.52 10.90
N THR A 294 5.09 3.45 11.59
CA THR A 294 5.05 3.40 13.06
C THR A 294 5.80 2.18 13.61
N ALA A 295 5.69 1.04 12.93
CA ALA A 295 6.40 -0.19 13.31
C ALA A 295 7.92 0.00 13.25
N VAL A 296 8.44 0.58 12.16
CA VAL A 296 9.87 0.89 12.02
C VAL A 296 10.33 1.89 13.10
N TYR A 297 9.58 2.96 13.34
CA TYR A 297 9.94 3.97 14.35
C TYR A 297 9.93 3.42 15.78
N GLY A 298 9.01 2.51 16.08
CA GLY A 298 8.87 1.94 17.42
C GLY A 298 9.91 0.89 17.76
N ALA A 299 10.26 0.01 16.83
CA ALA A 299 11.16 -1.11 17.13
C ALA A 299 11.92 -1.65 15.90
N GLY A 300 12.12 -0.84 14.84
CA GLY A 300 12.88 -1.28 13.68
C GLY A 300 12.30 -2.54 13.03
N ALA A 301 13.17 -3.51 12.74
CA ALA A 301 12.79 -4.78 12.13
C ALA A 301 11.84 -5.61 13.03
N ASP A 302 12.06 -5.60 14.35
CA ASP A 302 11.17 -6.30 15.30
C ASP A 302 9.76 -5.71 15.31
N GLY A 303 9.65 -4.40 15.12
CA GLY A 303 8.37 -3.71 15.00
C GLY A 303 7.61 -4.14 13.73
N VAL A 304 8.31 -4.26 12.60
CA VAL A 304 7.74 -4.78 11.34
C VAL A 304 7.28 -6.22 11.53
N ALA A 305 8.11 -7.07 12.13
CA ALA A 305 7.78 -8.47 12.41
C ALA A 305 6.56 -8.59 13.33
N ALA A 306 6.50 -7.81 14.40
CA ALA A 306 5.38 -7.80 15.35
C ALA A 306 4.05 -7.39 14.69
N TYR A 307 4.06 -6.34 13.86
CA TYR A 307 2.86 -5.90 13.16
C TYR A 307 2.42 -6.90 12.09
N THR A 308 3.36 -7.45 11.32
CA THR A 308 3.08 -8.48 10.32
C THR A 308 2.46 -9.73 10.96
N ALA A 309 3.03 -10.19 12.09
CA ALA A 309 2.49 -11.34 12.82
C ALA A 309 1.09 -11.08 13.36
N GLN A 310 0.83 -9.89 13.90
CA GLN A 310 -0.52 -9.53 14.36
C GLN A 310 -1.53 -9.57 13.21
N LEU A 311 -1.23 -8.92 12.08
CA LEU A 311 -2.13 -8.92 10.91
C LEU A 311 -2.38 -10.34 10.39
N GLY A 312 -1.34 -11.17 10.30
CA GLY A 312 -1.46 -12.55 9.84
C GLY A 312 -2.33 -13.41 10.77
N ASN A 313 -2.13 -13.29 12.08
CA ASN A 313 -2.93 -14.01 13.07
C ASN A 313 -4.40 -13.58 13.04
N GLU A 314 -4.66 -12.27 12.97
CA GLU A 314 -6.02 -11.74 12.87
C GLU A 314 -6.72 -12.16 11.57
N LEU A 315 -5.98 -12.25 10.44
CA LEU A 315 -6.50 -12.75 9.17
C LEU A 315 -6.87 -14.24 9.29
N ALA A 316 -5.96 -15.07 9.78
CA ALA A 316 -6.18 -16.50 9.96
C ALA A 316 -7.36 -16.78 10.90
N ASP A 317 -7.48 -16.04 12.00
CA ASP A 317 -8.61 -16.14 12.92
C ASP A 317 -9.93 -15.77 12.23
N THR A 318 -9.93 -14.68 11.46
CA THR A 318 -11.11 -14.27 10.68
C THR A 318 -11.50 -15.33 9.63
N MET A 319 -10.53 -15.94 8.96
CA MET A 319 -10.75 -17.01 7.99
C MET A 319 -11.40 -18.24 8.66
N ARG A 320 -10.91 -18.64 9.85
CA ARG A 320 -11.54 -19.74 10.63
C ARG A 320 -12.99 -19.45 10.96
N LEU A 321 -13.29 -18.24 11.44
CA LEU A 321 -14.63 -17.89 11.89
C LEU A 321 -15.59 -17.57 10.74
N CYS A 322 -15.11 -17.41 9.52
CA CYS A 322 -15.92 -17.21 8.32
C CYS A 322 -15.94 -18.45 7.39
N GLY A 323 -15.26 -19.54 7.75
CA GLY A 323 -15.28 -20.79 6.98
C GLY A 323 -14.42 -20.76 5.71
N ALA A 324 -13.33 -19.96 5.67
CA ALA A 324 -12.45 -19.85 4.51
C ALA A 324 -11.09 -20.54 4.73
N PRO A 325 -10.85 -21.78 4.26
CA PRO A 325 -9.59 -22.49 4.45
C PRO A 325 -8.42 -21.92 3.66
N THR A 326 -8.65 -21.25 2.55
CA THR A 326 -7.66 -20.60 1.68
C THR A 326 -8.10 -19.19 1.31
N LEU A 327 -7.19 -18.38 0.74
CA LEU A 327 -7.57 -17.05 0.25
C LEU A 327 -8.62 -17.13 -0.87
N ASP A 328 -8.53 -18.11 -1.75
CA ASP A 328 -9.48 -18.32 -2.86
C ASP A 328 -10.88 -18.75 -2.38
N ALA A 329 -10.98 -19.25 -1.15
CA ALA A 329 -12.25 -19.59 -0.53
C ALA A 329 -12.96 -18.36 0.07
N ILE A 330 -12.30 -17.22 0.13
CA ILE A 330 -12.92 -15.98 0.63
C ILE A 330 -13.85 -15.43 -0.44
N THR A 331 -15.14 -15.36 -0.14
CA THR A 331 -16.18 -14.93 -1.09
C THR A 331 -16.94 -13.69 -0.62
N ARG A 332 -17.64 -13.05 -1.55
CA ARG A 332 -18.37 -11.79 -1.33
C ARG A 332 -19.48 -11.91 -0.27
N ASP A 333 -20.11 -13.06 -0.14
CA ASP A 333 -21.17 -13.35 0.84
C ASP A 333 -20.65 -13.48 2.28
N MET A 334 -19.35 -13.65 2.48
CA MET A 334 -18.71 -13.63 3.80
C MET A 334 -18.67 -12.23 4.44
N VAL A 335 -19.10 -11.20 3.70
CA VAL A 335 -19.18 -9.84 4.21
C VAL A 335 -20.49 -9.15 3.83
N ARG A 336 -20.89 -8.20 4.67
CA ARG A 336 -22.06 -7.33 4.44
C ARG A 336 -21.64 -5.87 4.49
N VAL A 337 -21.92 -5.12 3.44
CA VAL A 337 -21.75 -3.65 3.44
C VAL A 337 -23.02 -3.03 4.03
N ILE A 338 -22.86 -2.26 5.09
CA ILE A 338 -23.94 -1.51 5.73
C ILE A 338 -23.91 -0.10 5.16
N LYS A 339 -25.05 0.33 4.64
CA LYS A 339 -25.23 1.70 4.10
C LYS A 339 -25.42 2.71 5.20
#